data_7e0640c9a85f7fb9dc5e6b57d3548cea
#
_entry.id   7e0640c9a85f7fb9dc5e6b57d3548cea
#
_cell.length_a   1.000
_cell.length_b   1.000
_cell.length_c   1.000
_cell.angle_alpha   90.00
_cell.angle_beta   90.00
_cell.angle_gamma   90.00
#
_symmetry.space_group_name_H-M   'P 1'
#
loop_
_entity.id
_entity.type
_entity.pdbx_description
1 polymer ?
#
loop_
_entity_poly.entity_id
_entity_poly.type
_entity_poly.pdbx_seq_one_letter_code
_entity_poly.pdbx_strand_id
1 'polypeptide(L)'
;PPLMRTLLTFLVIAAVAYLALVAFVYVTQRGQIYFPTAGSRHPHAQPVWIDSEGDRIKVWVVPRPGSRALLYFGGNAEDVAGNIDQFAEAFPDRSLYLVNYRGYGGSSGRPTEAGLRTDALAVFDHVRRERAGIAVMGRSLGSGVAVQLASERPVERLVLVTAYDSLVNVASEYFRWLPVGRLLRDRYESATHASKVEARVLIVIAGDDEIISRA
;
A
#
# COMPACT_ATOMS: atom_id res chain seq x y z
N PRO A 1 -39.45 -30.82 23.18
CA PRO A 1 -38.70 -31.03 24.39
C PRO A 1 -37.95 -29.75 24.80
N PRO A 2 -37.85 -29.39 26.07
CA PRO A 2 -37.19 -28.13 26.51
C PRO A 2 -35.73 -28.04 26.04
N LEU A 3 -35.01 -29.13 26.06
CA LEU A 3 -33.63 -29.22 25.63
C LEU A 3 -33.41 -28.74 24.19
N MET A 4 -34.28 -29.10 23.27
CA MET A 4 -34.23 -28.67 21.87
C MET A 4 -34.44 -27.16 21.69
N ARG A 5 -35.37 -26.58 22.48
CA ARG A 5 -35.57 -25.11 22.46
C ARG A 5 -34.36 -24.38 23.02
N THR A 6 -33.76 -24.87 24.11
CA THR A 6 -32.55 -24.31 24.69
C THR A 6 -31.38 -24.37 23.68
N LEU A 7 -31.17 -25.53 23.05
CA LEU A 7 -30.12 -25.68 22.02
C LEU A 7 -30.35 -24.72 20.84
N LEU A 8 -31.59 -24.63 20.34
CA LEU A 8 -31.90 -23.70 19.25
C LEU A 8 -31.65 -22.24 19.65
N THR A 9 -32.00 -21.87 20.88
CA THR A 9 -31.73 -20.52 21.40
C THR A 9 -30.21 -20.22 21.43
N PHE A 10 -29.41 -21.18 21.92
CA PHE A 10 -27.95 -21.03 21.91
C PHE A 10 -27.40 -20.87 20.49
N LEU A 11 -27.83 -21.68 19.52
CA LEU A 11 -27.42 -21.59 18.13
C LEU A 11 -27.78 -20.24 17.49
N VAL A 12 -29.00 -19.74 17.79
CA VAL A 12 -29.42 -18.42 17.29
C VAL A 12 -28.56 -17.32 17.90
N ILE A 13 -28.31 -17.34 19.22
CA ILE A 13 -27.42 -16.34 19.85
C ILE A 13 -26.01 -16.40 19.26
N ALA A 14 -25.44 -17.58 19.10
CA ALA A 14 -24.13 -17.75 18.51
C ALA A 14 -24.07 -17.21 17.07
N ALA A 15 -25.09 -17.51 16.26
CA ALA A 15 -25.18 -17.01 14.89
C ALA A 15 -25.29 -15.48 14.85
N VAL A 16 -26.12 -14.88 15.70
CA VAL A 16 -26.27 -13.42 15.80
C VAL A 16 -24.95 -12.78 16.24
N ALA A 17 -24.28 -13.34 17.24
CA ALA A 17 -22.99 -12.84 17.72
C ALA A 17 -21.91 -12.92 16.62
N TYR A 18 -21.85 -14.02 15.87
CA TYR A 18 -20.96 -14.17 14.74
C TYR A 18 -21.23 -13.14 13.63
N LEU A 19 -22.51 -12.97 13.25
CA LEU A 19 -22.89 -11.98 12.24
C LEU A 19 -22.58 -10.55 12.69
N ALA A 20 -22.80 -10.23 13.96
CA ALA A 20 -22.42 -8.93 14.52
C ALA A 20 -20.92 -8.70 14.48
N LEU A 21 -20.10 -9.72 14.79
CA LEU A 21 -18.65 -9.67 14.68
C LEU A 21 -18.19 -9.48 13.24
N VAL A 22 -18.77 -10.23 12.28
CA VAL A 22 -18.49 -10.07 10.85
C VAL A 22 -18.83 -8.64 10.38
N ALA A 23 -19.99 -8.13 10.77
CA ALA A 23 -20.38 -6.76 10.42
C ALA A 23 -19.43 -5.71 11.04
N PHE A 24 -19.02 -5.90 12.29
CA PHE A 24 -18.04 -5.04 12.94
C PHE A 24 -16.70 -5.02 12.20
N VAL A 25 -16.15 -6.20 11.89
CA VAL A 25 -14.89 -6.32 11.12
C VAL A 25 -15.05 -5.66 9.74
N TYR A 26 -16.17 -5.90 9.05
CA TYR A 26 -16.44 -5.31 7.74
C TYR A 26 -16.45 -3.77 7.77
N VAL A 27 -17.02 -3.18 8.79
CA VAL A 27 -17.10 -1.71 8.93
C VAL A 27 -15.74 -1.13 9.32
N THR A 28 -15.00 -1.81 10.21
CA THR A 28 -13.75 -1.30 10.81
C THR A 28 -12.48 -1.71 10.07
N GLN A 29 -12.55 -2.59 9.07
CA GLN A 29 -11.38 -3.21 8.41
C GLN A 29 -10.31 -2.22 7.94
N ARG A 30 -10.70 -1.05 7.41
CA ARG A 30 -9.74 -0.04 6.96
C ARG A 30 -8.90 0.53 8.11
N GLY A 31 -9.46 0.67 9.30
CA GLY A 31 -8.70 1.04 10.49
C GLY A 31 -7.76 -0.06 11.00
N GLN A 32 -7.92 -1.29 10.50
CA GLN A 32 -7.03 -2.42 10.80
C GLN A 32 -5.98 -2.65 9.70
N ILE A 33 -6.24 -2.13 8.48
CA ILE A 33 -5.31 -2.24 7.34
C ILE A 33 -4.36 -1.04 7.32
N TYR A 34 -4.88 0.18 7.54
CA TYR A 34 -4.12 1.41 7.37
C TYR A 34 -3.79 2.04 8.72
N PHE A 35 -2.51 2.33 8.93
CA PHE A 35 -2.00 2.99 10.14
C PHE A 35 -1.32 4.31 9.77
N PRO A 36 -2.10 5.39 9.58
CA PRO A 36 -1.57 6.70 9.19
C PRO A 36 -0.51 7.22 10.16
N THR A 37 0.59 7.70 9.59
CA THR A 37 1.68 8.35 10.34
C THR A 37 1.44 9.85 10.45
N ALA A 38 1.99 10.48 11.49
CA ALA A 38 2.00 11.92 11.61
C ALA A 38 2.87 12.59 10.53
N GLY A 39 2.62 13.85 10.26
CA GLY A 39 3.47 14.64 9.37
C GLY A 39 4.83 14.91 9.99
N SER A 40 5.88 14.69 9.22
CA SER A 40 7.26 14.96 9.57
C SER A 40 7.83 16.16 8.81
N ARG A 41 9.05 16.58 9.19
CA ARG A 41 9.88 17.55 8.46
C ARG A 41 11.21 16.90 8.17
N HIS A 42 11.83 17.27 7.04
CA HIS A 42 13.15 16.78 6.68
C HIS A 42 14.03 17.94 6.17
N PRO A 43 15.27 18.08 6.67
CA PRO A 43 16.12 19.22 6.30
C PRO A 43 16.61 19.17 4.85
N HIS A 44 16.80 17.96 4.29
CA HIS A 44 17.41 17.75 2.97
C HIS A 44 16.38 17.43 1.86
N ALA A 45 15.08 17.52 2.15
CA ALA A 45 14.04 17.29 1.16
C ALA A 45 12.95 18.33 1.25
N GLN A 46 12.34 18.65 0.11
CA GLN A 46 11.25 19.61 0.06
C GLN A 46 9.93 18.88 -0.22
N PRO A 47 8.85 19.23 0.48
CA PRO A 47 7.54 18.68 0.18
C PRO A 47 6.97 19.35 -1.07
N VAL A 48 6.50 18.53 -1.99
CA VAL A 48 5.67 18.94 -3.13
C VAL A 48 4.26 18.37 -2.90
N TRP A 49 3.26 19.15 -3.25
CA TRP A 49 1.86 18.77 -3.12
C TRP A 49 1.28 18.50 -4.50
N ILE A 50 0.72 17.32 -4.67
CA ILE A 50 0.12 16.86 -5.92
C ILE A 50 -1.37 16.65 -5.69
N ASP A 51 -2.20 17.30 -6.51
CA ASP A 51 -3.64 17.16 -6.42
C ASP A 51 -4.07 15.82 -7.07
N SER A 52 -4.91 15.09 -6.36
CA SER A 52 -5.45 13.79 -6.77
C SER A 52 -6.90 13.65 -6.32
N GLU A 53 -7.84 13.79 -7.26
CA GLU A 53 -9.29 13.68 -7.03
C GLU A 53 -9.82 14.49 -5.82
N GLY A 54 -9.33 15.72 -5.66
CA GLY A 54 -9.72 16.63 -4.58
C GLY A 54 -8.93 16.47 -3.29
N ASP A 55 -8.08 15.46 -3.20
CA ASP A 55 -7.10 15.30 -2.13
C ASP A 55 -5.74 15.87 -2.52
N ARG A 56 -4.95 16.28 -1.52
CA ARG A 56 -3.60 16.80 -1.69
C ARG A 56 -2.59 15.79 -1.15
N ILE A 57 -1.79 15.24 -2.03
CA ILE A 57 -0.80 14.22 -1.75
C ILE A 57 0.56 14.87 -1.54
N LYS A 58 1.12 14.71 -0.35
CA LYS A 58 2.45 15.19 0.00
C LYS A 58 3.51 14.22 -0.49
N VAL A 59 4.41 14.69 -1.31
CA VAL A 59 5.55 13.92 -1.81
C VAL A 59 6.84 14.60 -1.39
N TRP A 60 7.72 13.89 -0.73
CA TRP A 60 9.06 14.37 -0.45
C TRP A 60 9.93 14.28 -1.70
N VAL A 61 10.61 15.38 -2.04
CA VAL A 61 11.43 15.45 -3.25
C VAL A 61 12.88 15.77 -2.88
N VAL A 62 13.80 14.92 -3.35
CA VAL A 62 15.23 15.22 -3.37
C VAL A 62 15.64 15.34 -4.84
N PRO A 63 15.78 16.57 -5.36
CA PRO A 63 16.07 16.77 -6.77
C PRO A 63 17.51 16.39 -7.10
N ARG A 64 17.70 15.81 -8.28
CA ARG A 64 19.03 15.53 -8.87
C ARG A 64 19.02 15.98 -10.34
N PRO A 65 20.19 16.34 -10.88
CA PRO A 65 20.32 16.59 -12.32
C PRO A 65 19.97 15.35 -13.14
N GLY A 66 19.49 15.58 -14.37
CA GLY A 66 19.18 14.48 -15.30
C GLY A 66 17.71 14.08 -15.32
N SER A 67 17.41 13.06 -16.11
CA SER A 67 16.04 12.63 -16.46
C SER A 67 15.55 11.42 -15.70
N ARG A 68 16.31 10.90 -14.72
CA ARG A 68 15.95 9.70 -13.96
C ARG A 68 15.30 10.05 -12.63
N ALA A 69 14.32 9.25 -12.24
CA ALA A 69 13.65 9.34 -10.95
C ALA A 69 13.47 7.98 -10.30
N LEU A 70 13.31 8.00 -8.97
CA LEU A 70 12.82 6.89 -8.17
C LEU A 70 11.55 7.35 -7.45
N LEU A 71 10.42 6.68 -7.72
CA LEU A 71 9.20 6.78 -6.95
C LEU A 71 9.22 5.70 -5.85
N TYR A 72 8.99 6.10 -4.61
CA TYR A 72 8.93 5.19 -3.48
C TYR A 72 7.57 5.20 -2.81
N PHE A 73 7.02 4.01 -2.64
CA PHE A 73 5.81 3.73 -1.90
C PHE A 73 6.16 2.91 -0.66
N GLY A 74 6.06 3.51 0.50
CA GLY A 74 6.47 2.92 1.78
C GLY A 74 5.57 1.79 2.27
N GLY A 75 6.01 1.15 3.36
CA GLY A 75 5.20 0.18 4.08
C GLY A 75 4.07 0.83 4.87
N ASN A 76 3.20 -0.01 5.43
CA ASN A 76 2.19 0.46 6.35
C ASN A 76 2.84 1.01 7.64
N ALA A 77 2.25 2.04 8.23
CA ALA A 77 2.79 2.76 9.39
C ALA A 77 4.21 3.36 9.20
N GLU A 78 4.70 3.46 7.97
CA GLU A 78 6.03 3.99 7.66
C GLU A 78 5.98 5.52 7.49
N ASP A 79 6.84 6.25 8.22
CA ASP A 79 7.19 7.62 7.85
C ASP A 79 8.28 7.57 6.77
N VAL A 80 7.85 7.75 5.53
CA VAL A 80 8.76 7.66 4.37
C VAL A 80 9.90 8.69 4.41
N ALA A 81 9.76 9.77 5.17
CA ALA A 81 10.82 10.76 5.34
C ALA A 81 12.07 10.16 6.00
N GLY A 82 11.92 9.12 6.83
CA GLY A 82 13.04 8.43 7.47
C GLY A 82 13.99 7.72 6.50
N ASN A 83 13.57 7.47 5.25
CA ASN A 83 14.40 6.83 4.24
C ASN A 83 15.18 7.83 3.35
N ILE A 84 14.92 9.12 3.48
CA ILE A 84 15.41 10.13 2.55
C ILE A 84 16.94 10.12 2.44
N ASP A 85 17.66 10.19 3.56
CA ASP A 85 19.12 10.29 3.55
C ASP A 85 19.74 8.99 3.01
N GLN A 86 19.26 7.84 3.45
CA GLN A 86 19.74 6.54 2.95
C GLN A 86 19.50 6.39 1.44
N PHE A 87 18.33 6.80 0.95
CA PHE A 87 18.04 6.69 -0.49
C PHE A 87 18.80 7.74 -1.30
N ALA A 88 19.05 8.93 -0.75
CA ALA A 88 19.86 9.95 -1.41
C ALA A 88 21.30 9.52 -1.60
N GLU A 89 21.84 8.71 -0.68
CA GLU A 89 23.15 8.08 -0.78
C GLU A 89 23.14 6.88 -1.76
N ALA A 90 22.13 6.02 -1.65
CA ALA A 90 22.04 4.80 -2.47
C ALA A 90 21.72 5.08 -3.94
N PHE A 91 21.05 6.18 -4.26
CA PHE A 91 20.59 6.53 -5.61
C PHE A 91 21.04 7.95 -6.01
N PRO A 92 22.35 8.22 -6.10
CA PRO A 92 22.88 9.57 -6.34
C PRO A 92 22.56 10.12 -7.74
N ASP A 93 22.22 9.25 -8.69
CA ASP A 93 21.91 9.57 -10.08
C ASP A 93 20.40 9.74 -10.36
N ARG A 94 19.54 9.66 -9.35
CA ARG A 94 18.08 9.76 -9.49
C ARG A 94 17.48 10.82 -8.57
N SER A 95 16.53 11.58 -9.09
CA SER A 95 15.65 12.38 -8.23
C SER A 95 14.73 11.46 -7.46
N LEU A 96 14.61 11.69 -6.16
CA LEU A 96 13.77 10.87 -5.28
C LEU A 96 12.41 11.51 -5.08
N TYR A 97 11.37 10.70 -5.10
CA TYR A 97 9.99 11.07 -4.83
C TYR A 97 9.41 10.04 -3.85
N LEU A 98 9.36 10.38 -2.56
CA LEU A 98 8.83 9.51 -1.51
C LEU A 98 7.40 9.93 -1.19
N VAL A 99 6.45 9.06 -1.45
CA VAL A 99 5.03 9.38 -1.45
C VAL A 99 4.42 9.11 -0.07
N ASN A 100 3.86 10.14 0.56
CA ASN A 100 2.96 9.94 1.69
C ASN A 100 1.57 9.61 1.15
N TYR A 101 1.03 8.47 1.50
CA TYR A 101 -0.32 8.08 1.09
C TYR A 101 -1.37 9.09 1.57
N ARG A 102 -2.53 9.14 0.90
CA ARG A 102 -3.66 9.90 1.43
C ARG A 102 -3.94 9.53 2.89
N GLY A 103 -4.09 10.54 3.73
CA GLY A 103 -4.23 10.40 5.18
C GLY A 103 -2.91 10.19 5.96
N TYR A 104 -1.75 9.95 5.31
CA TYR A 104 -0.45 9.76 5.95
C TYR A 104 0.43 11.00 5.81
N GLY A 105 1.32 11.22 6.76
CA GLY A 105 2.45 12.14 6.66
C GLY A 105 2.10 13.60 6.36
N GLY A 106 0.83 13.97 6.50
CA GLY A 106 0.28 15.28 6.18
C GLY A 106 -0.47 15.37 4.86
N SER A 107 -0.56 14.29 4.07
CA SER A 107 -1.50 14.19 2.94
C SER A 107 -2.94 14.25 3.42
N SER A 108 -3.84 14.84 2.64
CA SER A 108 -5.28 14.85 2.96
C SER A 108 -5.96 13.52 2.61
N GLY A 109 -7.25 13.42 2.91
CA GLY A 109 -8.08 12.28 2.55
C GLY A 109 -8.03 11.11 3.52
N ARG A 110 -8.55 9.97 3.05
CA ARG A 110 -8.58 8.71 3.80
C ARG A 110 -8.08 7.57 2.93
N PRO A 111 -7.21 6.69 3.45
CA PRO A 111 -6.60 5.63 2.65
C PRO A 111 -7.63 4.57 2.25
N THR A 112 -7.58 4.21 0.98
CA THR A 112 -8.29 3.09 0.37
C THR A 112 -7.43 2.56 -0.77
N GLU A 113 -7.55 1.30 -1.15
CA GLU A 113 -6.82 0.74 -2.29
C GLU A 113 -7.02 1.57 -3.57
N ALA A 114 -8.29 1.84 -3.92
CA ALA A 114 -8.61 2.65 -5.10
C ALA A 114 -7.98 4.05 -5.03
N GLY A 115 -8.06 4.70 -3.85
CA GLY A 115 -7.46 6.00 -3.64
C GLY A 115 -5.94 5.99 -3.76
N LEU A 116 -5.26 5.02 -3.13
CA LEU A 116 -3.80 4.90 -3.23
C LEU A 116 -3.35 4.66 -4.68
N ARG A 117 -4.11 3.85 -5.43
CA ARG A 117 -3.86 3.64 -6.87
C ARG A 117 -3.99 4.94 -7.65
N THR A 118 -5.08 5.69 -7.45
CA THR A 118 -5.29 6.98 -8.13
C THR A 118 -4.18 7.97 -7.80
N ASP A 119 -3.76 8.05 -6.54
CA ASP A 119 -2.65 8.91 -6.11
C ASP A 119 -1.33 8.50 -6.77
N ALA A 120 -1.03 7.21 -6.81
CA ALA A 120 0.18 6.71 -7.44
C ALA A 120 0.24 7.07 -8.94
N LEU A 121 -0.88 6.96 -9.64
CA LEU A 121 -1.00 7.38 -11.04
C LEU A 121 -0.79 8.89 -11.20
N ALA A 122 -1.44 9.72 -10.36
CA ALA A 122 -1.30 11.16 -10.40
C ALA A 122 0.13 11.61 -10.13
N VAL A 123 0.79 11.00 -9.13
CA VAL A 123 2.20 11.26 -8.82
C VAL A 123 3.12 10.84 -9.97
N PHE A 124 2.91 9.66 -10.54
CA PHE A 124 3.68 9.19 -11.69
C PHE A 124 3.54 10.15 -12.87
N ASP A 125 2.32 10.52 -13.23
CA ASP A 125 2.03 11.40 -14.36
C ASP A 125 2.60 12.81 -14.14
N HIS A 126 2.63 13.30 -12.89
CA HIS A 126 3.31 14.54 -12.52
C HIS A 126 4.82 14.44 -12.75
N VAL A 127 5.46 13.40 -12.23
CA VAL A 127 6.91 13.18 -12.36
C VAL A 127 7.32 12.94 -13.81
N ARG A 128 6.47 12.28 -14.60
CA ARG A 128 6.72 11.96 -16.02
C ARG A 128 6.85 13.19 -16.91
N ARG A 129 6.32 14.33 -16.50
CA ARG A 129 6.45 15.60 -17.26
C ARG A 129 7.90 16.07 -17.34
N GLU A 130 8.71 15.76 -16.34
CA GLU A 130 10.10 16.23 -16.22
C GLU A 130 11.12 15.10 -16.27
N ARG A 131 10.71 13.85 -16.04
CA ARG A 131 11.60 12.68 -15.89
C ARG A 131 11.25 11.59 -16.89
N ALA A 132 12.17 11.23 -17.75
CA ALA A 132 11.96 10.21 -18.77
C ALA A 132 12.05 8.78 -18.21
N GLY A 133 13.02 8.51 -17.33
CA GLY A 133 13.26 7.20 -16.73
C GLY A 133 12.77 7.16 -15.28
N ILE A 134 11.63 6.51 -15.02
CA ILE A 134 11.06 6.41 -13.67
C ILE A 134 11.14 4.96 -13.21
N ALA A 135 11.99 4.70 -12.21
CA ALA A 135 11.94 3.46 -11.44
C ALA A 135 10.93 3.58 -10.32
N VAL A 136 10.28 2.48 -9.99
CA VAL A 136 9.30 2.43 -8.89
C VAL A 136 9.76 1.40 -7.88
N MET A 137 9.70 1.75 -6.60
CA MET A 137 9.98 0.85 -5.48
C MET A 137 8.80 0.84 -4.54
N GLY A 138 8.33 -0.35 -4.19
CA GLY A 138 7.26 -0.55 -3.20
C GLY A 138 7.69 -1.50 -2.09
N ARG A 139 7.42 -1.15 -0.85
CA ARG A 139 7.72 -1.97 0.32
C ARG A 139 6.44 -2.38 1.03
N SER A 140 6.26 -3.68 1.32
CA SER A 140 5.10 -4.22 2.04
C SER A 140 3.79 -3.72 1.40
N LEU A 141 2.94 -2.96 2.11
CA LEU A 141 1.74 -2.32 1.54
C LEU A 141 2.03 -1.63 0.20
N GLY A 142 3.15 -0.91 0.12
CA GLY A 142 3.57 -0.19 -1.08
C GLY A 142 3.93 -1.10 -2.25
N SER A 143 4.22 -2.38 -2.03
CA SER A 143 4.45 -3.32 -3.13
C SER A 143 3.18 -3.52 -3.97
N GLY A 144 2.01 -3.60 -3.33
CA GLY A 144 0.72 -3.67 -4.00
C GLY A 144 0.43 -2.41 -4.82
N VAL A 145 0.71 -1.22 -4.25
CA VAL A 145 0.56 0.07 -4.97
C VAL A 145 1.50 0.14 -6.17
N ALA A 146 2.76 -0.25 -5.98
CA ALA A 146 3.79 -0.23 -7.02
C ALA A 146 3.47 -1.16 -8.20
N VAL A 147 2.97 -2.37 -7.91
CA VAL A 147 2.55 -3.34 -8.94
C VAL A 147 1.34 -2.81 -9.73
N GLN A 148 0.33 -2.27 -9.04
CA GLN A 148 -0.83 -1.67 -9.71
C GLN A 148 -0.39 -0.52 -10.62
N LEU A 149 0.45 0.40 -10.14
CA LEU A 149 1.00 1.48 -10.95
C LEU A 149 1.76 0.95 -12.18
N ALA A 150 2.67 0.00 -11.98
CA ALA A 150 3.49 -0.56 -13.06
C ALA A 150 2.68 -1.36 -14.10
N SER A 151 1.50 -1.87 -13.72
CA SER A 151 0.57 -2.52 -14.65
C SER A 151 -0.16 -1.54 -15.58
N GLU A 152 -0.12 -0.23 -15.28
CA GLU A 152 -0.88 0.81 -15.98
C GLU A 152 0.00 1.91 -16.57
N ARG A 153 1.26 1.99 -16.15
CA ARG A 153 2.23 3.00 -16.62
C ARG A 153 3.56 2.36 -16.98
N PRO A 154 4.25 2.87 -17.99
CA PRO A 154 5.54 2.36 -18.41
C PRO A 154 6.64 2.78 -17.43
N VAL A 155 6.95 1.93 -16.47
CA VAL A 155 8.03 2.14 -15.52
C VAL A 155 9.35 1.58 -16.06
N GLU A 156 10.48 2.21 -15.75
CA GLU A 156 11.82 1.74 -16.17
C GLU A 156 12.20 0.43 -15.47
N ARG A 157 11.96 0.35 -14.18
CA ARG A 157 12.25 -0.80 -13.30
C ARG A 157 11.23 -0.82 -12.17
N LEU A 158 10.90 -2.02 -11.70
CA LEU A 158 10.07 -2.22 -10.53
C LEU A 158 10.87 -2.97 -9.47
N VAL A 159 10.93 -2.42 -8.25
CA VAL A 159 11.56 -3.06 -7.09
C VAL A 159 10.48 -3.30 -6.03
N LEU A 160 10.33 -4.54 -5.62
CA LEU A 160 9.35 -4.96 -4.62
C LEU A 160 10.10 -5.51 -3.41
N VAL A 161 9.90 -4.91 -2.26
CA VAL A 161 10.52 -5.32 -0.99
C VAL A 161 9.43 -5.89 -0.09
N THR A 162 9.62 -7.15 0.37
CA THR A 162 8.62 -7.89 1.16
C THR A 162 7.24 -7.84 0.51
N ALA A 163 7.19 -8.27 -0.77
CA ALA A 163 5.96 -8.25 -1.57
C ALA A 163 5.03 -9.41 -1.21
N TYR A 164 3.74 -9.19 -1.40
CA TYR A 164 2.68 -10.20 -1.23
C TYR A 164 1.89 -10.37 -2.55
N ASP A 165 1.29 -11.52 -2.71
CA ASP A 165 0.44 -11.86 -3.86
C ASP A 165 -0.91 -11.15 -3.81
N SER A 166 -1.54 -11.13 -2.61
CA SER A 166 -2.77 -10.38 -2.33
C SER A 166 -2.94 -10.16 -0.83
N LEU A 167 -3.57 -9.03 -0.46
CA LEU A 167 -3.94 -8.80 0.93
C LEU A 167 -5.03 -9.79 1.39
N VAL A 168 -5.81 -10.33 0.46
CA VAL A 168 -6.78 -11.40 0.73
C VAL A 168 -6.09 -12.63 1.28
N ASN A 169 -5.00 -13.09 0.64
CA ASN A 169 -4.27 -14.28 1.08
C ASN A 169 -3.59 -14.03 2.40
N VAL A 170 -2.88 -12.92 2.56
CA VAL A 170 -2.28 -12.53 3.84
C VAL A 170 -3.32 -12.52 4.96
N ALA A 171 -4.44 -11.84 4.80
CA ALA A 171 -5.47 -11.79 5.83
C ALA A 171 -6.15 -13.14 6.08
N SER A 172 -6.28 -14.00 5.06
CA SER A 172 -6.89 -15.34 5.22
C SER A 172 -6.02 -16.30 6.05
N GLU A 173 -4.71 -16.12 6.07
CA GLU A 173 -3.82 -16.89 6.94
C GLU A 173 -4.06 -16.60 8.43
N TYR A 174 -4.32 -15.35 8.78
CA TYR A 174 -4.56 -14.91 10.16
C TYR A 174 -6.02 -15.09 10.60
N PHE A 175 -6.97 -14.94 9.70
CA PHE A 175 -8.41 -14.92 10.00
C PHE A 175 -9.17 -16.08 9.33
N ARG A 176 -8.70 -17.33 9.54
CA ARG A 176 -9.29 -18.55 8.93
C ARG A 176 -10.76 -18.78 9.25
N TRP A 177 -11.27 -18.19 10.33
CA TRP A 177 -12.66 -18.27 10.76
C TRP A 177 -13.57 -17.23 10.09
N LEU A 178 -13.01 -16.29 9.33
CA LEU A 178 -13.74 -15.27 8.55
C LEU A 178 -13.74 -15.62 7.06
N PRO A 179 -14.81 -15.34 6.32
CA PRO A 179 -14.83 -15.42 4.87
C PRO A 179 -14.14 -14.20 4.23
N VAL A 180 -12.82 -14.04 4.50
CA VAL A 180 -12.01 -12.86 4.13
C VAL A 180 -12.18 -12.50 2.66
N GLY A 181 -12.11 -13.48 1.76
CA GLY A 181 -12.22 -13.25 0.32
C GLY A 181 -13.53 -12.59 -0.13
N ARG A 182 -14.60 -12.64 0.70
CA ARG A 182 -15.88 -11.96 0.43
C ARG A 182 -16.03 -10.65 1.18
N LEU A 183 -15.34 -10.49 2.29
CA LEU A 183 -15.48 -9.34 3.19
C LEU A 183 -14.47 -8.24 2.91
N LEU A 184 -13.26 -8.59 2.47
CA LEU A 184 -12.17 -7.64 2.28
C LEU A 184 -12.47 -6.70 1.10
N ARG A 185 -12.50 -5.40 1.39
CA ARG A 185 -12.79 -4.34 0.41
C ARG A 185 -11.55 -3.91 -0.35
N ASP A 186 -10.44 -3.79 0.34
CA ASP A 186 -9.15 -3.37 -0.20
C ASP A 186 -8.27 -4.64 -0.33
N ARG A 187 -8.21 -5.19 -1.55
CA ARG A 187 -7.76 -6.57 -1.82
C ARG A 187 -6.30 -6.66 -2.22
N TYR A 188 -5.79 -5.62 -2.89
CA TYR A 188 -4.41 -5.56 -3.43
C TYR A 188 -4.00 -6.86 -4.13
N GLU A 189 -4.71 -7.22 -5.18
CA GLU A 189 -4.46 -8.46 -5.95
C GLU A 189 -3.21 -8.30 -6.84
N SER A 190 -2.02 -8.24 -6.21
CA SER A 190 -0.74 -7.99 -6.88
C SER A 190 -0.43 -9.02 -7.95
N ALA A 191 -0.68 -10.31 -7.70
CA ALA A 191 -0.44 -11.38 -8.66
C ALA A 191 -1.22 -11.17 -9.97
N THR A 192 -2.47 -10.69 -9.88
CA THR A 192 -3.30 -10.40 -11.06
C THR A 192 -2.75 -9.24 -11.87
N HIS A 193 -2.25 -8.20 -11.21
CA HIS A 193 -1.65 -7.05 -11.87
C HIS A 193 -0.25 -7.34 -12.42
N ALA A 194 0.52 -8.20 -11.76
CA ALA A 194 1.89 -8.53 -12.13
C ALA A 194 2.02 -9.07 -13.57
N SER A 195 1.00 -9.79 -14.07
CA SER A 195 0.99 -10.31 -15.43
C SER A 195 0.99 -9.23 -16.54
N LYS A 196 0.67 -7.97 -16.18
CA LYS A 196 0.64 -6.81 -17.09
C LYS A 196 1.87 -5.93 -16.96
N VAL A 197 2.79 -6.25 -16.06
CA VAL A 197 4.01 -5.48 -15.85
C VAL A 197 5.05 -5.86 -16.89
N GLU A 198 5.42 -4.90 -17.73
CA GLU A 198 6.44 -5.10 -18.79
C GLU A 198 7.86 -4.78 -18.31
N ALA A 199 8.00 -4.08 -17.18
CA ALA A 199 9.28 -3.68 -16.64
C ALA A 199 10.08 -4.87 -16.08
N ARG A 200 11.41 -4.70 -15.99
CA ARG A 200 12.23 -5.62 -15.21
C ARG A 200 11.91 -5.49 -13.73
N VAL A 201 11.61 -6.62 -13.10
CA VAL A 201 11.20 -6.68 -11.70
C VAL A 201 12.33 -7.27 -10.86
N LEU A 202 12.66 -6.61 -9.75
CA LEU A 202 13.49 -7.14 -8.67
C LEU A 202 12.61 -7.35 -7.45
N ILE A 203 12.59 -8.57 -6.93
CA ILE A 203 11.89 -8.90 -5.67
C ILE A 203 12.95 -9.14 -4.60
N VAL A 204 12.82 -8.40 -3.50
CA VAL A 204 13.66 -8.54 -2.30
C VAL A 204 12.81 -9.15 -1.20
N ILE A 205 13.22 -10.33 -0.73
CA ILE A 205 12.50 -11.09 0.31
C ILE A 205 13.32 -11.01 1.59
N ALA A 206 12.68 -10.67 2.70
CA ALA A 206 13.30 -10.81 4.02
C ALA A 206 13.39 -12.30 4.40
N GLY A 207 14.56 -12.71 4.92
CA GLY A 207 14.80 -14.11 5.27
C GLY A 207 13.84 -14.65 6.31
N ASP A 208 13.47 -13.81 7.28
CA ASP A 208 12.63 -14.12 8.43
C ASP A 208 11.42 -13.16 8.49
N ASP A 209 10.65 -13.08 7.38
CA ASP A 209 9.44 -12.28 7.36
C ASP A 209 8.31 -13.01 8.10
N GLU A 210 7.91 -12.47 9.25
CA GLU A 210 6.84 -13.05 10.09
C GLU A 210 5.43 -12.71 9.59
N ILE A 211 5.31 -11.75 8.70
CA ILE A 211 4.02 -11.24 8.20
C ILE A 211 3.67 -11.82 6.84
N ILE A 212 4.66 -11.90 5.96
CA ILE A 212 4.47 -12.40 4.59
C ILE A 212 5.18 -13.75 4.48
N SER A 213 4.40 -14.82 4.52
CA SER A 213 4.93 -16.17 4.38
C SER A 213 5.55 -16.37 2.97
N ARG A 214 6.61 -17.18 2.94
CA ARG A 214 7.16 -17.69 1.67
C ARG A 214 6.20 -18.74 1.12
N ALA A 215 5.37 -18.38 0.14
CA ALA A 215 4.55 -19.34 -0.59
C ALA A 215 5.38 -20.09 -1.62
#